data_1262dfdd1fc41c5da2a93a83e1be28fc
#
_entry.id   1262dfdd1fc41c5da2a93a83e1be28fc
#
_cell.length_a   1.000
_cell.length_b   1.000
_cell.length_c   1.000
_cell.angle_alpha   90.00
_cell.angle_beta   90.00
_cell.angle_gamma   90.00
#
_symmetry.space_group_name_H-M   'P 1'
#
loop_
_entity.id
_entity.type
_entity.pdbx_description
1 polymer ?
#
loop_
_entity_poly.entity_id
_entity_poly.type
_entity_poly.pdbx_seq_one_letter_code
_entity_poly.pdbx_strand_id
1 'polypeptide(L)'
;VSVVRGVGLGLRWEFLDDLVQQTDNAGDSPNARGAGALPIDFLEVSPENYMKRGGRYPAALAWLAERYPIVTHGLTMSLGGTDSLDAEYLRELAATIRAVRSPWHSDHLCFSVASGRVLHDLLPVAFKEASVQPIADRIKAARDALGVPMAIENVSYYWHPGRAEMSEAEFLARVCEAADCGLMLDVNNAYVNSLNFGFDVDRWMADAPLERVVQMHVAGHEWFAVDDRGIGRPVAPGSAGGMVIDTHGADVPDPVLTLLARVVKRTGPVPIVLERDQNVPELAALLDEMARIRATVA
;
A
#
# COMPACT_ATOMS: atom_id res chain seq x y z
N VAL A 1 -5.21 20.14 -9.63
CA VAL A 1 -5.06 18.75 -9.12
C VAL A 1 -6.06 18.64 -7.97
N SER A 2 -7.04 17.75 -8.06
CA SER A 2 -7.97 17.48 -6.96
C SER A 2 -7.16 16.95 -5.76
N VAL A 3 -7.38 17.56 -4.59
CA VAL A 3 -6.70 17.10 -3.38
C VAL A 3 -7.32 15.77 -2.96
N VAL A 4 -6.56 14.69 -2.97
CA VAL A 4 -6.99 13.37 -2.49
C VAL A 4 -7.08 13.41 -0.97
N ARG A 5 -8.22 12.99 -0.41
CA ARG A 5 -8.50 12.99 1.04
C ARG A 5 -9.51 11.90 1.39
N GLY A 6 -9.62 11.57 2.66
CA GLY A 6 -10.63 10.66 3.18
C GLY A 6 -10.22 9.20 3.09
N VAL A 7 -11.20 8.29 2.97
CA VAL A 7 -10.99 6.84 2.91
C VAL A 7 -11.26 6.33 1.51
N GLY A 8 -10.23 5.79 0.88
CA GLY A 8 -10.25 5.18 -0.43
C GLY A 8 -10.30 3.65 -0.37
N LEU A 9 -10.44 3.06 -1.54
CA LEU A 9 -10.50 1.62 -1.74
C LEU A 9 -9.44 1.19 -2.76
N GLY A 10 -8.65 0.17 -2.42
CA GLY A 10 -7.76 -0.51 -3.35
C GLY A 10 -8.60 -1.23 -4.41
N LEU A 11 -8.48 -0.80 -5.69
CA LEU A 11 -9.29 -1.34 -6.77
C LEU A 11 -8.85 -2.76 -7.13
N ARG A 12 -9.79 -3.70 -7.06
CA ARG A 12 -9.59 -5.10 -7.45
C ARG A 12 -10.60 -5.50 -8.53
N TRP A 13 -10.23 -6.48 -9.35
CA TRP A 13 -11.07 -6.91 -10.48
C TRP A 13 -12.32 -7.64 -10.04
N GLU A 14 -12.30 -8.25 -8.86
CA GLU A 14 -13.39 -9.04 -8.28
C GLU A 14 -14.68 -8.22 -8.13
N PHE A 15 -14.57 -6.95 -7.75
CA PHE A 15 -15.72 -6.06 -7.57
C PHE A 15 -15.79 -4.92 -8.63
N LEU A 16 -14.93 -4.93 -9.64
CA LEU A 16 -14.85 -3.85 -10.63
C LEU A 16 -16.17 -3.61 -11.36
N ASP A 17 -16.83 -4.68 -11.78
CA ASP A 17 -18.10 -4.57 -12.51
C ASP A 17 -19.21 -4.00 -11.63
N ASP A 18 -19.29 -4.46 -10.39
CA ASP A 18 -20.25 -3.96 -9.39
C ASP A 18 -20.00 -2.48 -9.08
N LEU A 19 -18.73 -2.09 -8.93
CA LEU A 19 -18.34 -0.70 -8.71
C LEU A 19 -18.77 0.18 -9.89
N VAL A 20 -18.48 -0.25 -11.11
CA VAL A 20 -18.88 0.50 -12.32
C VAL A 20 -20.39 0.62 -12.40
N GLN A 21 -21.12 -0.48 -12.23
CA GLN A 21 -22.58 -0.50 -12.30
C GLN A 21 -23.23 0.38 -11.21
N GLN A 22 -22.77 0.27 -9.98
CA GLN A 22 -23.32 1.07 -8.88
C GLN A 22 -22.96 2.55 -9.01
N THR A 23 -21.77 2.87 -9.52
CA THR A 23 -21.38 4.25 -9.82
C THR A 23 -22.21 4.85 -10.96
N ASP A 24 -22.49 4.08 -12.02
CA ASP A 24 -23.33 4.51 -13.15
C ASP A 24 -24.77 4.76 -12.70
N ASN A 25 -25.33 3.87 -11.88
CA ASN A 25 -26.68 4.02 -11.30
C ASN A 25 -26.82 5.23 -10.38
N ALA A 26 -25.74 5.71 -9.77
CA ALA A 26 -25.74 6.88 -8.91
C ALA A 26 -25.84 8.22 -9.67
N GLY A 27 -25.69 8.19 -10.99
CA GLY A 27 -25.86 9.33 -11.90
C GLY A 27 -24.58 10.08 -12.26
N ASP A 28 -24.56 10.62 -13.48
CA ASP A 28 -23.44 11.24 -14.19
C ASP A 28 -22.99 12.59 -13.61
N SER A 29 -22.63 12.70 -12.35
CA SER A 29 -21.99 13.93 -11.89
C SER A 29 -20.56 13.67 -11.45
N PRO A 30 -19.55 14.08 -12.25
CA PRO A 30 -18.17 14.10 -11.77
C PRO A 30 -18.10 15.04 -10.57
N ASN A 31 -17.72 14.53 -9.41
CA ASN A 31 -17.74 15.23 -8.11
C ASN A 31 -19.12 15.43 -7.43
N ALA A 32 -20.19 14.81 -7.88
CA ALA A 32 -21.45 14.87 -7.15
C ALA A 32 -21.43 13.93 -5.94
N ARG A 33 -21.11 14.46 -4.79
CA ARG A 33 -21.51 13.88 -3.50
C ARG A 33 -23.03 14.08 -3.34
N GLY A 34 -23.82 13.56 -4.29
CA GLY A 34 -25.28 13.59 -4.26
C GLY A 34 -25.83 12.41 -3.47
N ALA A 35 -27.11 12.48 -3.10
CA ALA A 35 -27.84 11.36 -2.52
C ALA A 35 -27.80 10.18 -3.51
N GLY A 36 -27.03 9.13 -3.19
CA GLY A 36 -26.84 7.95 -4.03
C GLY A 36 -25.36 7.66 -4.41
N ALA A 37 -24.44 8.60 -4.28
CA ALA A 37 -23.02 8.33 -4.53
C ALA A 37 -22.46 7.30 -3.54
N LEU A 38 -21.61 6.40 -4.04
CA LEU A 38 -20.91 5.46 -3.17
C LEU A 38 -19.99 6.22 -2.21
N PRO A 39 -19.87 5.76 -0.96
CA PRO A 39 -19.03 6.39 0.05
C PRO A 39 -17.54 6.04 -0.16
N ILE A 40 -17.01 6.27 -1.37
CA ILE A 40 -15.62 6.08 -1.75
C ILE A 40 -15.04 7.45 -2.08
N ASP A 41 -14.02 7.89 -1.34
CA ASP A 41 -13.46 9.23 -1.55
C ASP A 41 -12.45 9.25 -2.71
N PHE A 42 -11.73 8.16 -2.94
CA PHE A 42 -10.78 7.95 -4.03
C PHE A 42 -10.51 6.45 -4.24
N LEU A 43 -9.86 6.10 -5.34
CA LEU A 43 -9.44 4.73 -5.61
C LEU A 43 -7.91 4.66 -5.67
N GLU A 44 -7.37 3.54 -5.23
CA GLU A 44 -5.98 3.19 -5.48
C GLU A 44 -5.89 2.07 -6.49
N VAL A 45 -4.92 2.15 -7.39
CA VAL A 45 -4.70 1.14 -8.43
C VAL A 45 -3.23 0.71 -8.48
N SER A 46 -3.00 -0.58 -8.70
CA SER A 46 -1.69 -1.10 -9.08
C SER A 46 -1.53 -0.99 -10.60
N PRO A 47 -0.70 -0.06 -11.10
CA PRO A 47 -0.59 0.21 -12.54
C PRO A 47 -0.24 -1.01 -13.37
N GLU A 48 0.56 -1.93 -12.83
CA GLU A 48 1.01 -3.16 -13.50
C GLU A 48 -0.15 -4.04 -13.94
N ASN A 49 -1.28 -3.97 -13.25
CA ASN A 49 -2.48 -4.70 -13.62
C ASN A 49 -3.15 -4.16 -14.91
N TYR A 50 -2.78 -2.95 -15.34
CA TYR A 50 -3.38 -2.25 -16.48
C TYR A 50 -2.37 -1.96 -17.61
N MET A 51 -1.08 -1.91 -17.30
CA MET A 51 -0.01 -1.66 -18.27
C MET A 51 0.02 -2.74 -19.36
N LYS A 52 0.25 -2.33 -20.62
CA LYS A 52 0.32 -3.21 -21.79
C LYS A 52 -0.93 -4.07 -22.01
N ARG A 53 -2.07 -3.69 -21.42
CA ARG A 53 -3.34 -4.37 -21.57
C ARG A 53 -4.32 -3.53 -22.40
N GLY A 54 -5.21 -4.23 -23.10
CA GLY A 54 -6.37 -3.66 -23.75
C GLY A 54 -7.66 -4.27 -23.22
N GLY A 55 -8.80 -3.88 -23.81
CA GLY A 55 -10.09 -4.43 -23.47
C GLY A 55 -10.75 -3.78 -22.26
N ARG A 56 -11.60 -4.54 -21.56
CA ARG A 56 -12.54 -3.99 -20.57
C ARG A 56 -11.87 -3.37 -19.34
N TYR A 57 -10.79 -3.96 -18.81
CA TYR A 57 -10.17 -3.48 -17.57
C TYR A 57 -9.57 -2.07 -17.70
N PRO A 58 -8.70 -1.77 -18.69
CA PRO A 58 -8.26 -0.41 -18.91
C PRO A 58 -9.37 0.57 -19.27
N ALA A 59 -10.41 0.12 -19.99
CA ALA A 59 -11.57 0.96 -20.29
C ALA A 59 -12.37 1.32 -19.04
N ALA A 60 -12.60 0.36 -18.13
CA ALA A 60 -13.26 0.60 -16.85
C ALA A 60 -12.43 1.53 -15.96
N LEU A 61 -11.10 1.35 -15.90
CA LEU A 61 -10.21 2.25 -15.17
C LEU A 61 -10.29 3.68 -15.71
N ALA A 62 -10.25 3.86 -17.03
CA ALA A 62 -10.38 5.17 -17.65
C ALA A 62 -11.74 5.82 -17.31
N TRP A 63 -12.81 5.06 -17.33
CA TRP A 63 -14.15 5.52 -16.96
C TRP A 63 -14.24 5.92 -15.48
N LEU A 64 -13.64 5.12 -14.57
CA LEU A 64 -13.57 5.43 -13.15
C LEU A 64 -12.70 6.66 -12.87
N ALA A 65 -11.60 6.86 -13.61
CA ALA A 65 -10.71 8.01 -13.46
C ALA A 65 -11.35 9.36 -13.82
N GLU A 66 -12.49 9.34 -14.53
CA GLU A 66 -13.31 10.54 -14.76
C GLU A 66 -14.25 10.85 -13.57
N ARG A 67 -14.46 9.88 -12.66
CA ARG A 67 -15.45 9.96 -11.57
C ARG A 67 -14.82 10.00 -10.18
N TYR A 68 -13.70 9.34 -9.99
CA TYR A 68 -12.96 9.27 -8.74
C TYR A 68 -11.55 9.83 -8.91
N PRO A 69 -11.01 10.55 -7.91
CA PRO A 69 -9.57 10.74 -7.81
C PRO A 69 -8.89 9.37 -7.75
N ILE A 70 -7.76 9.19 -8.45
CA ILE A 70 -7.01 7.94 -8.44
C ILE A 70 -5.59 8.21 -7.96
N VAL A 71 -5.10 7.36 -7.08
CA VAL A 71 -3.69 7.26 -6.70
C VAL A 71 -3.12 5.95 -7.23
N THR A 72 -1.81 5.91 -7.44
CA THR A 72 -1.14 4.72 -7.97
C THR A 72 -0.15 4.17 -6.97
N HIS A 73 -0.21 2.85 -6.78
CA HIS A 73 0.69 2.08 -5.92
C HIS A 73 1.28 0.91 -6.71
N GLY A 74 2.62 0.90 -6.85
CA GLY A 74 3.38 -0.04 -7.68
C GLY A 74 3.75 -1.32 -6.94
N LEU A 75 4.01 -2.37 -7.71
CA LEU A 75 4.31 -3.72 -7.20
C LEU A 75 5.73 -4.18 -7.50
N THR A 76 6.36 -3.69 -8.57
CA THR A 76 7.53 -4.35 -9.14
C THR A 76 8.73 -3.44 -9.42
N MET A 77 8.72 -2.20 -8.95
CA MET A 77 9.86 -1.29 -9.14
C MET A 77 11.13 -1.78 -8.44
N SER A 78 10.97 -2.56 -7.37
CA SER A 78 12.09 -3.15 -6.63
C SER A 78 13.05 -2.08 -6.12
N LEU A 79 12.56 -1.12 -5.33
CA LEU A 79 13.32 0.04 -4.83
C LEU A 79 14.58 -0.35 -4.06
N GLY A 80 14.56 -1.50 -3.37
CA GLY A 80 15.72 -2.08 -2.68
C GLY A 80 16.60 -2.96 -3.56
N GLY A 81 16.27 -3.14 -4.83
CA GLY A 81 17.00 -3.99 -5.76
C GLY A 81 18.32 -3.40 -6.23
N THR A 82 19.20 -4.27 -6.75
CA THR A 82 20.51 -3.89 -7.30
C THR A 82 20.54 -3.84 -8.82
N ASP A 83 19.54 -4.42 -9.49
CA ASP A 83 19.40 -4.37 -10.94
C ASP A 83 19.11 -2.93 -11.39
N SER A 84 19.49 -2.56 -12.61
CA SER A 84 19.11 -1.26 -13.18
C SER A 84 17.60 -1.12 -13.23
N LEU A 85 17.08 0.10 -13.03
CA LEU A 85 15.66 0.39 -13.27
C LEU A 85 15.35 0.12 -14.75
N ASP A 86 14.28 -0.63 -15.01
CA ASP A 86 13.84 -0.92 -16.35
C ASP A 86 13.21 0.34 -16.99
N ALA A 87 13.86 0.88 -18.01
CA ALA A 87 13.41 2.09 -18.69
C ALA A 87 12.08 1.89 -19.45
N GLU A 88 11.80 0.67 -19.92
CA GLU A 88 10.51 0.39 -20.57
C GLU A 88 9.39 0.36 -19.54
N TYR A 89 9.60 -0.33 -18.42
CA TYR A 89 8.66 -0.35 -17.30
C TYR A 89 8.37 1.08 -16.81
N LEU A 90 9.38 1.91 -16.58
CA LEU A 90 9.17 3.29 -16.12
C LEU A 90 8.40 4.15 -17.14
N ARG A 91 8.60 3.95 -18.45
CA ARG A 91 7.80 4.67 -19.46
C ARG A 91 6.34 4.28 -19.44
N GLU A 92 6.03 2.98 -19.34
CA GLU A 92 4.68 2.46 -19.27
C GLU A 92 3.98 2.91 -17.98
N LEU A 93 4.69 2.84 -16.86
CA LEU A 93 4.21 3.31 -15.56
C LEU A 93 3.89 4.82 -15.61
N ALA A 94 4.81 5.63 -16.12
CA ALA A 94 4.60 7.07 -16.28
C ALA A 94 3.39 7.38 -17.19
N ALA A 95 3.17 6.58 -18.25
CA ALA A 95 2.02 6.74 -19.11
C ALA A 95 0.70 6.43 -18.35
N THR A 96 0.68 5.37 -17.56
CA THR A 96 -0.49 4.99 -16.74
C THR A 96 -0.78 6.03 -15.67
N ILE A 97 0.24 6.48 -14.93
CA ILE A 97 0.13 7.56 -13.92
C ILE A 97 -0.50 8.81 -14.52
N ARG A 98 -0.03 9.24 -15.69
CA ARG A 98 -0.60 10.40 -16.41
C ARG A 98 -2.05 10.16 -16.86
N ALA A 99 -2.35 8.97 -17.36
CA ALA A 99 -3.69 8.64 -17.85
C ALA A 99 -4.74 8.71 -16.74
N VAL A 100 -4.41 8.25 -15.52
CA VAL A 100 -5.30 8.31 -14.36
C VAL A 100 -5.15 9.61 -13.56
N ARG A 101 -4.21 10.49 -13.96
CA ARG A 101 -3.92 11.76 -13.29
C ARG A 101 -3.54 11.61 -11.82
N SER A 102 -2.82 10.53 -11.47
CA SER A 102 -2.35 10.30 -10.11
C SER A 102 -1.44 11.43 -9.64
N PRO A 103 -1.69 12.04 -8.46
CA PRO A 103 -0.89 13.16 -7.96
C PRO A 103 0.47 12.73 -7.39
N TRP A 104 0.65 11.48 -7.05
CA TRP A 104 1.88 10.83 -6.61
C TRP A 104 1.88 9.36 -7.02
N HIS A 105 3.01 8.71 -6.88
CA HIS A 105 3.17 7.27 -6.99
C HIS A 105 3.84 6.73 -5.74
N SER A 106 3.34 5.62 -5.18
CA SER A 106 4.00 4.88 -4.10
C SER A 106 4.46 3.51 -4.59
N ASP A 107 5.52 2.99 -3.98
CA ASP A 107 6.01 1.63 -4.24
C ASP A 107 6.69 1.08 -2.98
N HIS A 108 6.80 -0.23 -2.88
CA HIS A 108 7.31 -0.93 -1.72
C HIS A 108 8.82 -0.74 -1.53
N LEU A 109 9.26 -0.51 -0.28
CA LEU A 109 10.67 -0.50 0.08
C LEU A 109 11.19 -1.94 0.25
N CYS A 110 11.23 -2.65 -0.84
CA CYS A 110 11.64 -4.06 -0.89
C CYS A 110 12.51 -4.33 -2.14
N PHE A 111 13.01 -5.55 -2.26
CA PHE A 111 13.44 -6.04 -3.55
C PHE A 111 12.51 -7.17 -4.04
N SER A 112 11.97 -6.98 -5.22
CA SER A 112 11.03 -7.90 -5.88
C SER A 112 11.55 -8.37 -7.24
N VAL A 113 12.73 -7.87 -7.66
CA VAL A 113 13.39 -8.25 -8.92
C VAL A 113 14.85 -8.57 -8.65
N ALA A 114 15.35 -9.68 -9.17
CA ALA A 114 16.75 -10.06 -9.13
C ALA A 114 17.19 -10.71 -10.45
N SER A 115 18.30 -10.25 -11.03
CA SER A 115 18.82 -10.74 -12.31
C SER A 115 17.78 -10.74 -13.43
N GLY A 116 16.98 -9.67 -13.51
CA GLY A 116 15.92 -9.50 -14.50
C GLY A 116 14.69 -10.41 -14.31
N ARG A 117 14.56 -11.06 -13.17
CA ARG A 117 13.42 -11.95 -12.85
C ARG A 117 12.58 -11.36 -11.73
N VAL A 118 11.27 -11.28 -11.93
CA VAL A 118 10.31 -10.93 -10.87
C VAL A 118 10.18 -12.13 -9.93
N LEU A 119 10.32 -11.88 -8.63
CA LEU A 119 10.30 -12.90 -7.59
C LEU A 119 8.89 -13.22 -7.09
N HIS A 120 7.89 -12.40 -7.45
CA HIS A 120 6.51 -12.48 -6.97
C HIS A 120 6.39 -12.47 -5.44
N ASP A 121 7.33 -11.78 -4.79
CA ASP A 121 7.38 -11.61 -3.33
C ASP A 121 8.06 -10.29 -3.00
N LEU A 122 7.71 -9.70 -1.85
CA LEU A 122 8.27 -8.47 -1.32
C LEU A 122 9.36 -8.80 -0.31
N LEU A 123 10.59 -8.95 -0.78
CA LEU A 123 11.69 -9.34 0.09
C LEU A 123 12.30 -8.13 0.81
N PRO A 124 12.56 -8.23 2.13
CA PRO A 124 13.05 -7.11 2.92
C PRO A 124 14.45 -6.67 2.51
N VAL A 125 14.73 -5.40 2.66
CA VAL A 125 16.07 -4.82 2.51
C VAL A 125 16.85 -4.85 3.82
N ALA A 126 18.18 -4.85 3.74
CA ALA A 126 18.99 -4.77 4.95
C ALA A 126 18.96 -3.35 5.53
N PHE A 127 18.55 -3.19 6.79
CA PHE A 127 18.51 -1.91 7.50
C PHE A 127 19.93 -1.49 7.92
N LYS A 128 20.71 -1.02 6.95
CA LYS A 128 22.12 -0.63 7.09
C LYS A 128 22.36 0.73 6.48
N GLU A 129 23.32 1.45 7.04
CA GLU A 129 23.75 2.74 6.50
C GLU A 129 24.15 2.64 5.03
N ALA A 130 24.88 1.59 4.66
CA ALA A 130 25.32 1.36 3.29
C ALA A 130 24.17 1.13 2.29
N SER A 131 22.95 0.82 2.75
CA SER A 131 21.77 0.61 1.90
C SER A 131 21.03 1.92 1.61
N VAL A 132 21.18 2.96 2.45
CA VAL A 132 20.39 4.20 2.37
C VAL A 132 20.61 4.93 1.04
N GLN A 133 21.85 5.27 0.73
CA GLN A 133 22.15 6.11 -0.43
C GLN A 133 21.82 5.43 -1.77
N PRO A 134 22.16 4.13 -2.00
CA PRO A 134 21.76 3.44 -3.23
C PRO A 134 20.25 3.41 -3.45
N ILE A 135 19.47 3.18 -2.39
CA ILE A 135 18.00 3.18 -2.46
C ILE A 135 17.49 4.60 -2.73
N ALA A 136 18.02 5.60 -2.05
CA ALA A 136 17.65 7.00 -2.27
C ALA A 136 17.93 7.47 -3.70
N ASP A 137 19.07 7.11 -4.28
CA ASP A 137 19.41 7.45 -5.66
C ASP A 137 18.45 6.77 -6.65
N ARG A 138 18.04 5.54 -6.35
CA ARG A 138 17.07 4.79 -7.15
C ARG A 138 15.68 5.44 -7.10
N ILE A 139 15.22 5.85 -5.92
CA ILE A 139 13.95 6.59 -5.75
C ILE A 139 13.97 7.90 -6.53
N LYS A 140 15.06 8.66 -6.47
CA LYS A 140 15.22 9.91 -7.22
C LYS A 140 15.15 9.66 -8.73
N ALA A 141 15.86 8.66 -9.22
CA ALA A 141 15.85 8.29 -10.65
C ALA A 141 14.45 7.88 -11.12
N ALA A 142 13.72 7.10 -10.30
CA ALA A 142 12.34 6.73 -10.58
C ALA A 142 11.43 7.96 -10.60
N ARG A 143 11.48 8.81 -9.56
CA ARG A 143 10.71 10.06 -9.48
C ARG A 143 10.92 10.94 -10.72
N ASP A 144 12.16 11.12 -11.13
CA ASP A 144 12.51 11.96 -12.28
C ASP A 144 11.96 11.37 -13.59
N ALA A 145 11.95 10.03 -13.73
CA ALA A 145 11.37 9.34 -14.88
C ALA A 145 9.83 9.37 -14.90
N LEU A 146 9.21 9.28 -13.73
CA LEU A 146 7.73 9.27 -13.60
C LEU A 146 7.13 10.68 -13.70
N GLY A 147 7.86 11.70 -13.26
CA GLY A 147 7.42 13.11 -13.29
C GLY A 147 6.36 13.46 -12.23
N VAL A 148 6.23 12.65 -11.18
CA VAL A 148 5.36 12.89 -10.02
C VAL A 148 6.11 12.62 -8.72
N PRO A 149 5.69 13.22 -7.57
CA PRO A 149 6.23 12.86 -6.27
C PRO A 149 6.16 11.35 -6.01
N MET A 150 7.15 10.81 -5.30
CA MET A 150 7.17 9.42 -4.88
C MET A 150 7.03 9.27 -3.37
N ALA A 151 6.42 8.17 -2.96
CA ALA A 151 6.41 7.69 -1.59
C ALA A 151 6.88 6.24 -1.53
N ILE A 152 7.51 5.87 -0.42
CA ILE A 152 7.92 4.48 -0.16
C ILE A 152 7.04 3.87 0.90
N GLU A 153 6.81 2.57 0.80
CA GLU A 153 6.02 1.81 1.76
C GLU A 153 6.89 0.94 2.65
N ASN A 154 6.56 0.89 3.95
CA ASN A 154 7.07 -0.12 4.87
C ASN A 154 6.38 -1.47 4.62
N VAL A 155 7.15 -2.51 4.36
CA VAL A 155 6.61 -3.84 4.03
C VAL A 155 6.53 -4.75 5.25
N SER A 156 5.62 -5.73 5.22
CA SER A 156 5.70 -6.87 6.12
C SER A 156 6.89 -7.76 5.74
N TYR A 157 7.58 -8.31 6.73
CA TYR A 157 8.69 -9.24 6.51
C TYR A 157 8.70 -10.33 7.57
N TYR A 158 9.34 -11.47 7.23
CA TYR A 158 9.32 -12.68 8.06
C TYR A 158 10.73 -13.13 8.46
N TRP A 159 11.75 -12.41 8.03
CA TRP A 159 13.16 -12.62 8.35
C TRP A 159 13.97 -11.34 8.06
N HIS A 160 15.14 -11.22 8.66
CA HIS A 160 16.05 -10.12 8.38
C HIS A 160 17.17 -10.57 7.44
N PRO A 161 17.51 -9.82 6.39
CA PRO A 161 18.64 -10.12 5.51
C PRO A 161 19.97 -9.73 6.19
N GLY A 162 20.40 -10.54 7.14
CA GLY A 162 21.58 -10.31 7.95
C GLY A 162 21.33 -9.44 9.19
N ARG A 163 22.40 -8.92 9.79
CA ARG A 163 22.31 -8.10 10.99
C ARG A 163 21.93 -6.67 10.64
N ALA A 164 20.85 -6.16 11.22
CA ALA A 164 20.47 -4.76 11.13
C ALA A 164 21.42 -3.86 11.92
N GLU A 165 21.72 -2.67 11.42
CA GLU A 165 22.53 -1.63 12.09
C GLU A 165 21.63 -0.58 12.75
N MET A 166 20.37 -0.49 12.35
CA MET A 166 19.38 0.42 12.87
C MET A 166 17.98 -0.21 12.85
N SER A 167 17.00 0.42 13.50
CA SER A 167 15.61 -0.01 13.41
C SER A 167 15.02 0.26 12.03
N GLU A 168 13.92 -0.43 11.67
CA GLU A 168 13.19 -0.14 10.44
C GLU A 168 12.71 1.32 10.39
N ALA A 169 12.14 1.82 11.47
CA ALA A 169 11.66 3.21 11.56
C ALA A 169 12.78 4.23 11.29
N GLU A 170 13.97 4.03 11.88
CA GLU A 170 15.14 4.86 11.61
C GLU A 170 15.61 4.72 10.16
N PHE A 171 15.59 3.50 9.61
CA PHE A 171 15.96 3.26 8.21
C PHE A 171 15.02 3.98 7.24
N LEU A 172 13.70 3.90 7.46
CA LEU A 172 12.69 4.63 6.70
C LEU A 172 12.94 6.15 6.75
N ALA A 173 13.19 6.69 7.95
CA ALA A 173 13.49 8.11 8.12
C ALA A 173 14.70 8.56 7.29
N ARG A 174 15.80 7.79 7.35
CA ARG A 174 17.02 8.09 6.59
C ARG A 174 16.83 7.99 5.08
N VAL A 175 16.09 6.97 4.61
CA VAL A 175 15.79 6.82 3.18
C VAL A 175 14.89 7.96 2.70
N CYS A 176 13.82 8.27 3.43
CA CYS A 176 12.91 9.37 3.09
C CYS A 176 13.65 10.72 3.04
N GLU A 177 14.54 10.99 4.00
CA GLU A 177 15.36 12.21 4.02
C GLU A 177 16.33 12.24 2.84
N ALA A 178 17.10 11.16 2.64
CA ALA A 178 18.08 11.09 1.57
C ALA A 178 17.48 11.15 0.16
N ALA A 179 16.31 10.56 -0.04
CA ALA A 179 15.59 10.57 -1.31
C ALA A 179 14.74 11.84 -1.53
N ASP A 180 14.43 12.57 -0.45
CA ASP A 180 13.40 13.61 -0.41
C ASP A 180 12.08 13.09 -0.98
N CYS A 181 11.56 12.00 -0.37
CA CYS A 181 10.32 11.35 -0.75
C CYS A 181 9.33 11.28 0.43
N GLY A 182 8.08 10.98 0.12
CA GLY A 182 7.04 10.71 1.11
C GLY A 182 7.13 9.29 1.68
N LEU A 183 6.39 9.07 2.76
CA LEU A 183 6.09 7.76 3.32
C LEU A 183 4.63 7.40 3.00
N MET A 184 4.41 6.28 2.38
CA MET A 184 3.13 5.59 2.39
C MET A 184 3.21 4.58 3.54
N LEU A 185 2.50 4.90 4.63
CA LEU A 185 2.57 4.12 5.86
C LEU A 185 1.52 3.02 5.84
N ASP A 186 1.95 1.77 5.74
CA ASP A 186 1.07 0.65 6.03
C ASP A 186 1.08 0.36 7.54
N VAL A 187 -0.10 0.61 8.16
CA VAL A 187 -0.31 0.45 9.59
C VAL A 187 -0.40 -1.03 9.98
N ASN A 188 -0.95 -1.88 9.08
CA ASN A 188 -1.02 -3.31 9.30
C ASN A 188 0.36 -3.96 9.23
N ASN A 189 1.22 -3.57 8.28
CA ASN A 189 2.58 -4.08 8.15
C ASN A 189 3.42 -3.80 9.40
N ALA A 190 3.35 -2.57 9.92
CA ALA A 190 4.03 -2.22 11.16
C ALA A 190 3.50 -3.06 12.35
N TYR A 191 2.18 -3.28 12.41
CA TYR A 191 1.57 -4.11 13.45
C TYR A 191 1.96 -5.58 13.32
N VAL A 192 1.89 -6.16 12.12
CA VAL A 192 2.31 -7.55 11.82
C VAL A 192 3.78 -7.75 12.19
N ASN A 193 4.66 -6.85 11.76
CA ASN A 193 6.09 -6.92 12.10
C ASN A 193 6.31 -6.85 13.62
N SER A 194 5.55 -6.01 14.34
CA SER A 194 5.68 -5.92 15.80
C SER A 194 5.32 -7.23 16.51
N LEU A 195 4.30 -7.94 16.03
CA LEU A 195 3.91 -9.24 16.57
C LEU A 195 4.95 -10.33 16.26
N ASN A 196 5.46 -10.36 15.04
CA ASN A 196 6.40 -11.38 14.60
C ASN A 196 7.79 -11.22 15.21
N PHE A 197 8.24 -9.99 15.44
CA PHE A 197 9.58 -9.70 15.97
C PHE A 197 9.60 -9.23 17.42
N GLY A 198 8.43 -9.04 18.05
CA GLY A 198 8.32 -8.73 19.47
C GLY A 198 8.78 -7.32 19.85
N PHE A 199 8.70 -6.36 18.96
CA PHE A 199 9.00 -4.96 19.29
C PHE A 199 7.74 -4.16 19.64
N ASP A 200 7.93 -3.03 20.34
CA ASP A 200 6.85 -2.12 20.69
C ASP A 200 6.48 -1.25 19.48
N VAL A 201 5.27 -1.46 18.95
CA VAL A 201 4.77 -0.73 17.77
C VAL A 201 4.56 0.76 18.05
N ASP A 202 4.24 1.15 19.29
CA ASP A 202 4.10 2.57 19.63
C ASP A 202 5.45 3.30 19.62
N ARG A 203 6.51 2.62 20.06
CA ARG A 203 7.86 3.13 19.93
C ARG A 203 8.28 3.21 18.46
N TRP A 204 8.00 2.16 17.68
CA TRP A 204 8.27 2.18 16.24
C TRP A 204 7.59 3.38 15.56
N MET A 205 6.29 3.62 15.87
CA MET A 205 5.55 4.78 15.36
C MET A 205 6.11 6.13 15.89
N ALA A 206 6.74 6.14 17.06
CA ALA A 206 7.39 7.34 17.57
C ALA A 206 8.66 7.70 16.81
N ASP A 207 9.39 6.69 16.35
CA ASP A 207 10.66 6.81 15.65
C ASP A 207 10.49 6.95 14.12
N ALA A 208 9.31 6.58 13.57
CA ALA A 208 9.00 6.68 12.16
C ALA A 208 8.81 8.15 11.70
N PRO A 209 9.15 8.49 10.43
CA PRO A 209 9.06 9.85 9.90
C PRO A 209 7.61 10.22 9.55
N LEU A 210 6.76 10.33 10.57
CA LEU A 210 5.32 10.55 10.40
C LEU A 210 4.98 11.89 9.73
N GLU A 211 5.85 12.88 9.80
CA GLU A 211 5.71 14.17 9.10
C GLU A 211 5.84 14.05 7.57
N ARG A 212 6.37 12.90 7.09
CA ARG A 212 6.48 12.59 5.66
C ARG A 212 5.36 11.68 5.14
N VAL A 213 4.42 11.30 6.00
CA VAL A 213 3.30 10.45 5.59
C VAL A 213 2.38 11.20 4.64
N VAL A 214 2.22 10.67 3.42
CA VAL A 214 1.34 11.21 2.38
C VAL A 214 0.08 10.39 2.18
N GLN A 215 0.10 9.14 2.61
CA GLN A 215 -0.98 8.16 2.50
C GLN A 215 -0.77 7.06 3.53
N MET A 216 -1.85 6.39 3.94
CA MET A 216 -1.80 5.20 4.79
C MET A 216 -2.54 4.04 4.13
N HIS A 217 -2.05 2.82 4.37
CA HIS A 217 -2.79 1.59 4.14
C HIS A 217 -3.26 0.98 5.45
N VAL A 218 -4.40 0.32 5.39
CA VAL A 218 -4.91 -0.58 6.41
C VAL A 218 -5.46 -1.83 5.75
N ALA A 219 -5.14 -2.98 6.32
CA ALA A 219 -5.53 -4.29 5.83
C ALA A 219 -5.77 -5.26 7.00
N GLY A 220 -6.28 -6.44 6.69
CA GLY A 220 -6.37 -7.54 7.63
C GLY A 220 -5.23 -8.54 7.46
N HIS A 221 -4.94 -9.27 8.52
CA HIS A 221 -3.91 -10.30 8.58
C HIS A 221 -4.45 -11.58 9.21
N GLU A 222 -3.76 -12.67 9.02
CA GLU A 222 -4.14 -13.96 9.56
C GLU A 222 -2.97 -14.65 10.28
N TRP A 223 -3.30 -15.51 11.22
CA TRP A 223 -2.31 -16.31 11.97
C TRP A 223 -2.13 -17.67 11.34
N PHE A 224 -0.88 -18.07 11.13
CA PHE A 224 -0.49 -19.38 10.59
C PHE A 224 0.50 -20.06 11.52
N ALA A 225 0.40 -21.40 11.63
CA ALA A 225 1.43 -22.24 12.20
C ALA A 225 1.82 -23.31 11.19
N VAL A 226 3.08 -23.73 11.22
CA VAL A 226 3.60 -24.79 10.36
C VAL A 226 3.39 -26.13 11.07
N ASP A 227 2.72 -27.08 10.42
CA ASP A 227 2.55 -28.43 10.92
C ASP A 227 3.84 -29.27 10.79
N ASP A 228 3.85 -30.49 11.36
CA ASP A 228 5.01 -31.40 11.32
C ASP A 228 5.48 -31.77 9.90
N ARG A 229 4.68 -31.48 8.88
CA ARG A 229 5.00 -31.70 7.47
C ARG A 229 5.53 -30.44 6.77
N GLY A 230 5.70 -29.34 7.49
CA GLY A 230 6.12 -28.06 6.95
C GLY A 230 5.02 -27.31 6.19
N ILE A 231 3.74 -27.63 6.42
CA ILE A 231 2.61 -27.00 5.76
C ILE A 231 2.02 -25.94 6.69
N GLY A 232 1.97 -24.69 6.21
CA GLY A 232 1.31 -23.60 6.91
C GLY A 232 -0.21 -23.80 6.96
N ARG A 233 -0.80 -23.60 8.14
CA ARG A 233 -2.25 -23.67 8.34
C ARG A 233 -2.74 -22.49 9.19
N PRO A 234 -3.91 -21.93 8.88
CA PRO A 234 -4.54 -20.91 9.73
C PRO A 234 -4.72 -21.43 11.15
N VAL A 235 -4.40 -20.59 12.12
CA VAL A 235 -4.58 -20.86 13.56
C VAL A 235 -5.21 -19.65 14.25
N ALA A 236 -5.71 -19.85 15.47
CA ALA A 236 -6.24 -18.75 16.26
C ALA A 236 -5.14 -17.72 16.62
N PRO A 237 -5.48 -16.44 16.75
CA PRO A 237 -4.56 -15.41 17.19
C PRO A 237 -3.85 -15.78 18.51
N GLY A 238 -2.53 -15.58 18.57
CA GLY A 238 -1.72 -15.89 19.74
C GLY A 238 -1.39 -17.37 19.94
N SER A 239 -1.72 -18.26 18.99
CA SER A 239 -1.36 -19.67 19.05
C SER A 239 0.14 -19.88 19.19
N ALA A 240 0.56 -20.83 20.02
CA ALA A 240 1.97 -21.16 20.20
C ALA A 240 2.61 -21.60 18.87
N GLY A 241 3.75 -21.02 18.53
CA GLY A 241 4.43 -21.23 17.24
C GLY A 241 3.73 -20.63 16.04
N GLY A 242 2.68 -19.81 16.26
CA GLY A 242 2.02 -19.06 15.19
C GLY A 242 2.83 -17.85 14.74
N MET A 243 2.75 -17.55 13.44
CA MET A 243 3.26 -16.36 12.79
C MET A 243 2.10 -15.58 12.20
N VAL A 244 2.17 -14.27 12.27
CA VAL A 244 1.17 -13.41 11.61
C VAL A 244 1.61 -13.19 10.18
N ILE A 245 0.71 -13.48 9.25
CA ILE A 245 0.93 -13.27 7.82
C ILE A 245 0.03 -12.14 7.34
N ASP A 246 0.63 -11.18 6.72
CA ASP A 246 -0.01 -10.06 6.05
C ASP A 246 -0.69 -10.55 4.76
N THR A 247 -1.90 -11.05 4.91
CA THR A 247 -2.63 -11.70 3.80
C THR A 247 -3.51 -10.73 3.03
N HIS A 248 -3.87 -9.59 3.64
CA HIS A 248 -4.94 -8.71 3.15
C HIS A 248 -6.23 -9.48 2.80
N GLY A 249 -6.44 -10.62 3.46
CA GLY A 249 -7.53 -11.56 3.20
C GLY A 249 -8.63 -11.58 4.27
N ALA A 250 -8.46 -10.81 5.34
CA ALA A 250 -9.38 -10.68 6.46
C ALA A 250 -9.79 -9.22 6.67
N ASP A 251 -10.80 -8.98 7.50
CA ASP A 251 -11.20 -7.63 7.91
C ASP A 251 -10.11 -6.97 8.76
N VAL A 252 -10.01 -5.65 8.68
CA VAL A 252 -9.08 -4.87 9.51
C VAL A 252 -9.40 -5.09 10.98
N PRO A 253 -8.49 -5.67 11.78
CA PRO A 253 -8.78 -5.98 13.16
C PRO A 253 -8.71 -4.74 14.05
N ASP A 254 -9.46 -4.76 15.18
CA ASP A 254 -9.55 -3.63 16.10
C ASP A 254 -8.20 -3.10 16.60
N PRO A 255 -7.17 -3.92 16.86
CA PRO A 255 -5.85 -3.41 17.22
C PRO A 255 -5.21 -2.53 16.13
N VAL A 256 -5.38 -2.87 14.85
CA VAL A 256 -4.89 -2.06 13.73
C VAL A 256 -5.68 -0.75 13.62
N LEU A 257 -7.00 -0.79 13.76
CA LEU A 257 -7.83 0.42 13.83
C LEU A 257 -7.45 1.32 15.01
N THR A 258 -7.17 0.74 16.16
CA THR A 258 -6.69 1.48 17.34
C THR A 258 -5.35 2.15 17.08
N LEU A 259 -4.43 1.45 16.41
CA LEU A 259 -3.14 2.01 16.02
C LEU A 259 -3.32 3.14 14.99
N LEU A 260 -4.16 2.93 13.97
CA LEU A 260 -4.52 3.95 12.98
C LEU A 260 -5.00 5.24 13.64
N ALA A 261 -5.95 5.15 14.58
CA ALA A 261 -6.47 6.33 15.31
C ALA A 261 -5.37 7.12 16.02
N ARG A 262 -4.38 6.42 16.59
CA ARG A 262 -3.23 7.05 17.25
C ARG A 262 -2.28 7.72 16.26
N VAL A 263 -2.06 7.09 15.11
CA VAL A 263 -1.21 7.64 14.06
C VAL A 263 -1.85 8.89 13.46
N VAL A 264 -3.14 8.84 13.11
CA VAL A 264 -3.88 9.98 12.54
C VAL A 264 -3.87 11.20 13.47
N LYS A 265 -3.92 11.01 14.79
CA LYS A 265 -3.76 12.11 15.77
C LYS A 265 -2.41 12.81 15.67
N ARG A 266 -1.36 12.13 15.17
CA ARG A 266 -0.01 12.69 15.04
C ARG A 266 0.24 13.28 13.66
N THR A 267 -0.21 12.61 12.61
CA THR A 267 -0.02 13.05 11.21
C THR A 267 -1.01 14.14 10.80
N GLY A 268 -2.16 14.22 11.49
CA GLY A 268 -3.35 14.88 10.94
C GLY A 268 -4.03 14.01 9.86
N PRO A 269 -5.08 14.53 9.22
CA PRO A 269 -5.84 13.79 8.22
C PRO A 269 -5.03 13.63 6.92
N VAL A 270 -4.70 12.39 6.58
CA VAL A 270 -4.10 11.98 5.30
C VAL A 270 -5.02 10.96 4.61
N PRO A 271 -4.90 10.73 3.30
CA PRO A 271 -5.62 9.67 2.60
C PRO A 271 -5.35 8.30 3.23
N ILE A 272 -6.40 7.50 3.44
CA ILE A 272 -6.32 6.14 3.98
C ILE A 272 -6.95 5.19 2.96
N VAL A 273 -6.28 4.10 2.62
CA VAL A 273 -6.79 3.05 1.72
C VAL A 273 -7.12 1.82 2.53
N LEU A 274 -8.31 1.28 2.32
CA LEU A 274 -8.61 -0.10 2.65
C LEU A 274 -8.05 -1.00 1.55
N GLU A 275 -7.16 -1.90 1.92
CA GLU A 275 -6.58 -2.87 1.00
C GLU A 275 -7.12 -4.28 1.28
N ARG A 276 -7.53 -4.97 0.20
CA ARG A 276 -8.03 -6.35 0.24
C ARG A 276 -7.55 -7.10 -1.00
N ASP A 277 -6.65 -8.06 -0.82
CA ASP A 277 -5.98 -8.79 -1.91
C ASP A 277 -6.45 -10.23 -2.05
N GLN A 278 -6.85 -10.83 -0.95
CA GLN A 278 -7.34 -12.21 -0.91
C GLN A 278 -8.73 -12.25 -0.29
N ASN A 279 -9.47 -13.31 -0.58
CA ASN A 279 -10.84 -13.49 -0.06
C ASN A 279 -11.68 -12.21 -0.25
N VAL A 280 -11.52 -11.55 -1.40
CA VAL A 280 -12.18 -10.26 -1.67
C VAL A 280 -13.68 -10.42 -1.55
N PRO A 281 -14.34 -9.75 -0.59
CA PRO A 281 -15.78 -9.87 -0.38
C PRO A 281 -16.55 -9.03 -1.40
N GLU A 282 -17.87 -9.12 -1.38
CA GLU A 282 -18.73 -8.24 -2.15
C GLU A 282 -18.53 -6.76 -1.80
N LEU A 283 -18.74 -5.86 -2.74
CA LEU A 283 -18.51 -4.43 -2.60
C LEU A 283 -19.20 -3.83 -1.36
N ALA A 284 -20.41 -4.30 -1.03
CA ALA A 284 -21.17 -3.83 0.12
C ALA A 284 -20.40 -4.03 1.45
N ALA A 285 -19.77 -5.20 1.63
CA ALA A 285 -18.97 -5.48 2.81
C ALA A 285 -17.71 -4.59 2.91
N LEU A 286 -17.07 -4.30 1.77
CA LEU A 286 -15.94 -3.36 1.73
C LEU A 286 -16.39 -1.93 2.11
N LEU A 287 -17.57 -1.49 1.68
CA LEU A 287 -18.11 -0.19 2.04
C LEU A 287 -18.42 -0.09 3.54
N ASP A 288 -18.92 -1.16 4.15
CA ASP A 288 -19.16 -1.25 5.60
C ASP A 288 -17.82 -1.17 6.37
N GLU A 289 -16.79 -1.86 5.88
CA GLU A 289 -15.45 -1.80 6.47
C GLU A 289 -14.84 -0.39 6.34
N MET A 290 -14.98 0.26 5.20
CA MET A 290 -14.59 1.66 5.02
C MET A 290 -15.33 2.60 5.98
N ALA A 291 -16.60 2.33 6.28
CA ALA A 291 -17.35 3.10 7.27
C ALA A 291 -16.77 2.94 8.69
N ARG A 292 -16.33 1.73 9.08
CA ARG A 292 -15.60 1.49 10.34
C ARG A 292 -14.30 2.29 10.40
N ILE A 293 -13.52 2.30 9.32
CA ILE A 293 -12.28 3.09 9.24
C ILE A 293 -12.58 4.58 9.41
N ARG A 294 -13.60 5.12 8.72
CA ARG A 294 -14.01 6.53 8.88
C ARG A 294 -14.39 6.85 10.31
N ALA A 295 -15.20 6.00 10.95
CA ALA A 295 -15.61 6.20 12.32
C ALA A 295 -14.43 6.20 13.32
N THR A 296 -13.36 5.46 12.99
CA THR A 296 -12.14 5.38 13.79
C THR A 296 -11.31 6.66 13.76
N VAL A 297 -11.33 7.38 12.64
CA VAL A 297 -10.45 8.56 12.40
C VAL A 297 -11.19 9.89 12.40
N ALA A 298 -12.52 9.86 12.64
CA ALA A 298 -13.35 11.06 12.82
C ALA A 298 -13.08 11.70 14.19
#